data_0f21fc8098dcfd4e3ef157b40ce482d9
#
_entry.id   0f21fc8098dcfd4e3ef157b40ce482d9
#
_cell.length_a   1.000
_cell.length_b   1.000
_cell.length_c   1.000
_cell.angle_alpha   90.00
_cell.angle_beta   90.00
_cell.angle_gamma   90.00
#
_symmetry.space_group_name_H-M   'P 1'
#
loop_
_entity.id
_entity.type
_entity.pdbx_description
1 polymer ?
#
loop_
_entity_poly.entity_id
_entity_poly.type
_entity_poly.pdbx_seq_one_letter_code
_entity_poly.pdbx_strand_id
1 'polypeptide(L)'
;DDQTIDEYNSFEKDCVDRTDKTSVLIKQLKEKDRKLIVTTIQKLAIAVRNSKYSALMDSYRTQKVVFIIDECHRSQFGKMHADIKKHFTNANYIGFTGTPIFEANKGADGRTTADIFNAGKIDACLHKYMIKDAIADGNVLRFSVEYQRTIWANKISHKGINPEYIDNPEYCRQHNIDINELYQDE
;
A
#
# COMPACT_ATOMS: atom_id res chain seq x y z
N ASP A 1 14.19 1.21 0.49
CA ASP A 1 14.81 2.07 1.52
C ASP A 1 16.05 2.82 0.99
N ASP A 2 16.93 2.19 0.21
CA ASP A 2 18.15 2.84 -0.28
C ASP A 2 17.83 3.99 -1.24
N GLN A 3 16.97 3.75 -2.21
CA GLN A 3 16.52 4.79 -3.13
C GLN A 3 15.90 5.99 -2.40
N THR A 4 15.09 5.76 -1.40
CA THR A 4 14.48 6.84 -0.59
C THR A 4 15.55 7.67 0.12
N ILE A 5 16.58 7.03 0.66
CA ILE A 5 17.70 7.70 1.33
C ILE A 5 18.50 8.53 0.33
N ASP A 6 18.81 7.96 -0.83
CA ASP A 6 19.56 8.65 -1.88
C ASP A 6 18.82 9.86 -2.40
N GLU A 7 17.48 9.75 -2.59
CA GLU A 7 16.64 10.87 -3.00
C GLU A 7 16.62 12.00 -1.95
N TYR A 8 16.43 11.68 -0.66
CA TYR A 8 16.48 12.72 0.38
C TYR A 8 17.85 13.40 0.46
N ASN A 9 18.94 12.62 0.38
CA ASN A 9 20.29 13.18 0.41
C ASN A 9 20.65 13.97 -0.87
N SER A 10 19.90 13.80 -1.96
CA SER A 10 20.05 14.64 -3.16
C SER A 10 19.48 16.05 -2.96
N PHE A 11 18.45 16.20 -2.12
CA PHE A 11 17.89 17.52 -1.77
C PHE A 11 18.74 18.26 -0.73
N GLU A 12 19.20 17.55 0.28
CA GLU A 12 20.05 18.10 1.33
C GLU A 12 21.08 17.05 1.74
N LYS A 13 22.35 17.36 1.46
CA LYS A 13 23.45 16.44 1.69
C LYS A 13 23.51 15.98 3.15
N ASP A 14 23.63 14.67 3.35
CA ASP A 14 23.76 14.02 4.66
C ASP A 14 22.57 14.26 5.61
N CYS A 15 21.37 14.63 5.06
CA CYS A 15 20.18 14.85 5.88
C CYS A 15 19.62 13.55 6.46
N VAL A 16 19.90 12.41 5.85
CA VAL A 16 19.39 11.11 6.24
C VAL A 16 20.47 10.04 6.25
N ASP A 17 20.57 9.31 7.34
CA ASP A 17 21.40 8.12 7.47
C ASP A 17 20.58 6.84 7.45
N ARG A 18 21.21 5.74 7.04
CA ARG A 18 20.59 4.42 7.10
C ARG A 18 20.24 4.02 8.52
N THR A 19 19.08 3.41 8.67
CA THR A 19 18.61 2.84 9.94
C THR A 19 18.57 1.32 9.84
N ASP A 20 19.71 0.66 9.83
CA ASP A 20 19.80 -0.80 9.62
C ASP A 20 19.26 -1.61 10.78
N LYS A 21 19.39 -1.11 12.02
CA LYS A 21 18.96 -1.78 13.26
C LYS A 21 18.13 -0.84 14.13
N THR A 22 17.28 -1.40 14.98
CA THR A 22 16.52 -0.62 15.98
C THR A 22 17.43 0.21 16.88
N SER A 23 18.63 -0.30 17.22
CA SER A 23 19.60 0.45 18.03
C SER A 23 20.11 1.70 17.32
N VAL A 24 20.23 1.69 15.99
CA VAL A 24 20.61 2.87 15.20
C VAL A 24 19.47 3.88 15.20
N LEU A 25 18.22 3.43 15.02
CA LEU A 25 17.03 4.29 15.17
C LEU A 25 17.02 4.99 16.54
N ILE A 26 17.28 4.25 17.62
CA ILE A 26 17.32 4.80 18.97
C ILE A 26 18.45 5.82 19.13
N LYS A 27 19.61 5.61 18.50
CA LYS A 27 20.70 6.59 18.49
C LYS A 27 20.27 7.88 17.79
N GLN A 28 19.70 7.77 16.60
CA GLN A 28 19.18 8.90 15.82
C GLN A 28 18.08 9.66 16.57
N LEU A 29 17.16 8.98 17.25
CA LEU A 29 16.12 9.61 18.07
C LEU A 29 16.68 10.37 19.30
N LYS A 30 17.88 10.06 19.76
CA LYS A 30 18.55 10.81 20.85
C LYS A 30 19.22 12.09 20.38
N GLU A 31 19.47 12.25 19.09
CA GLU A 31 20.10 13.41 18.48
C GLU A 31 19.07 14.54 18.37
N LYS A 32 19.12 15.54 19.24
CA LYS A 32 18.10 16.61 19.31
C LYS A 32 17.97 17.46 18.04
N ASP A 33 19.05 17.58 17.30
CA ASP A 33 19.11 18.41 16.08
C ASP A 33 18.66 17.64 14.83
N ARG A 34 18.49 16.32 14.92
CA ARG A 34 18.03 15.50 13.81
C ARG A 34 16.51 15.62 13.64
N LYS A 35 16.11 16.25 12.54
CA LYS A 35 14.70 16.49 12.22
C LYS A 35 14.06 15.43 11.33
N LEU A 36 14.89 14.72 10.54
CA LEU A 36 14.44 13.72 9.59
C LEU A 36 15.10 12.37 9.89
N ILE A 37 14.29 11.33 9.99
CA ILE A 37 14.74 9.95 10.20
C ILE A 37 13.98 9.05 9.22
N VAL A 38 14.70 8.29 8.40
CA VAL A 38 14.13 7.25 7.55
C VAL A 38 14.28 5.90 8.26
N THR A 39 13.17 5.21 8.45
CA THR A 39 13.15 3.92 9.14
C THR A 39 11.99 3.05 8.65
N THR A 40 11.97 1.80 9.05
CA THR A 40 10.83 0.92 8.76
C THR A 40 9.82 0.91 9.90
N ILE A 41 8.56 0.64 9.56
CA ILE A 41 7.49 0.52 10.56
C ILE A 41 7.78 -0.55 11.61
N GLN A 42 8.46 -1.63 11.22
CA GLN A 42 8.86 -2.72 12.12
C GLN A 42 9.82 -2.24 13.21
N LYS A 43 10.86 -1.51 12.82
CA LYS A 43 11.86 -0.96 13.76
C LYS A 43 11.23 0.02 14.72
N LEU A 44 10.36 0.90 14.22
CA LEU A 44 9.63 1.85 15.06
C LEU A 44 8.67 1.15 16.02
N ALA A 45 7.92 0.16 15.55
CA ALA A 45 7.02 -0.62 16.41
C ALA A 45 7.79 -1.39 17.51
N ILE A 46 8.96 -1.94 17.19
CA ILE A 46 9.84 -2.56 18.18
C ILE A 46 10.32 -1.53 19.19
N ALA A 47 10.73 -0.34 18.77
CA ALA A 47 11.15 0.73 19.66
C ALA A 47 10.03 1.14 20.63
N VAL A 48 8.80 1.30 20.14
CA VAL A 48 7.62 1.65 20.95
C VAL A 48 7.25 0.56 21.96
N ARG A 49 7.37 -0.71 21.58
CA ARG A 49 6.96 -1.87 22.43
C ARG A 49 8.02 -2.26 23.47
N ASN A 50 9.26 -1.89 23.24
CA ASN A 50 10.37 -2.36 24.07
C ASN A 50 10.55 -1.47 25.32
N SER A 51 10.34 -2.03 26.52
CA SER A 51 10.48 -1.33 27.79
C SER A 51 11.86 -0.67 27.99
N LYS A 52 12.92 -1.21 27.38
CA LYS A 52 14.27 -0.61 27.43
C LYS A 52 14.31 0.80 26.85
N TYR A 53 13.39 1.11 25.93
CA TYR A 53 13.36 2.41 25.23
C TYR A 53 12.18 3.28 25.66
N SER A 54 11.38 2.84 26.64
CA SER A 54 10.15 3.53 27.05
C SER A 54 10.39 5.00 27.41
N ALA A 55 11.38 5.30 28.23
CA ALA A 55 11.67 6.70 28.64
C ALA A 55 11.96 7.61 27.44
N LEU A 56 12.70 7.13 26.44
CA LEU A 56 12.94 7.88 25.20
C LEU A 56 11.67 7.99 24.37
N MET A 57 10.97 6.89 24.15
CA MET A 57 9.74 6.90 23.33
C MET A 57 8.65 7.75 23.97
N ASP A 58 8.50 7.72 25.30
CA ASP A 58 7.54 8.55 26.02
C ASP A 58 7.84 10.03 25.90
N SER A 59 9.10 10.44 25.77
CA SER A 59 9.45 11.83 25.48
C SER A 59 8.93 12.33 24.13
N TYR A 60 8.70 11.45 23.19
CA TYR A 60 8.12 11.77 21.87
C TYR A 60 6.59 11.67 21.84
N ARG A 61 5.96 11.13 22.88
CA ARG A 61 4.54 10.80 22.89
C ARG A 61 3.62 11.97 22.54
N THR A 62 3.93 13.16 23.09
CA THR A 62 3.15 14.38 22.93
C THR A 62 3.79 15.40 21.99
N GLN A 63 5.00 15.11 21.51
CA GLN A 63 5.67 15.98 20.55
C GLN A 63 4.93 15.95 19.20
N LYS A 64 5.01 17.06 18.47
CA LYS A 64 4.50 17.13 17.10
C LYS A 64 5.42 16.33 16.18
N VAL A 65 4.93 15.20 15.71
CA VAL A 65 5.63 14.31 14.76
C VAL A 65 4.84 14.21 13.48
N VAL A 66 5.52 14.19 12.34
CA VAL A 66 4.92 13.92 11.03
C VAL A 66 5.46 12.60 10.52
N PHE A 67 4.58 11.66 10.27
CA PHE A 67 4.91 10.39 9.63
C PHE A 67 4.58 10.47 8.14
N ILE A 68 5.60 10.29 7.31
CA ILE A 68 5.47 10.12 5.86
C ILE A 68 5.65 8.64 5.59
N ILE A 69 4.62 7.99 5.04
CA ILE A 69 4.56 6.54 4.89
C ILE A 69 4.47 6.20 3.41
N ASP A 70 5.52 5.61 2.89
CA ASP A 70 5.54 5.06 1.55
C ASP A 70 4.91 3.66 1.51
N GLU A 71 4.35 3.26 0.36
CA GLU A 71 3.64 1.99 0.15
C GLU A 71 2.58 1.73 1.23
N CYS A 72 1.83 2.74 1.58
CA CYS A 72 0.92 2.75 2.73
C CYS A 72 -0.29 1.81 2.61
N HIS A 73 -0.47 1.14 1.46
CA HIS A 73 -1.50 0.13 1.24
C HIS A 73 -1.18 -1.23 1.85
N ARG A 74 0.08 -1.51 2.23
CA ARG A 74 0.49 -2.84 2.70
C ARG A 74 -0.22 -3.24 3.98
N SER A 75 -0.83 -4.42 3.99
CA SER A 75 -1.62 -5.00 5.11
C SER A 75 -0.85 -5.12 6.43
N GLN A 76 0.48 -5.13 6.39
CA GLN A 76 1.34 -5.16 7.58
C GLN A 76 1.20 -3.93 8.49
N PHE A 77 0.54 -2.88 7.98
CA PHE A 77 0.28 -1.65 8.73
C PHE A 77 -0.79 -1.80 9.83
N GLY A 78 -1.64 -2.84 9.80
CA GLY A 78 -2.77 -2.94 10.72
C GLY A 78 -2.39 -2.78 12.19
N LYS A 79 -1.76 -3.80 12.79
CA LYS A 79 -1.44 -3.82 14.23
C LYS A 79 -0.28 -2.88 14.59
N MET A 80 0.80 -2.89 13.81
CA MET A 80 1.96 -2.03 14.07
C MET A 80 1.61 -0.55 13.95
N HIS A 81 0.83 -0.18 12.94
CA HIS A 81 0.35 1.18 12.76
C HIS A 81 -0.57 1.61 13.92
N ALA A 82 -1.45 0.73 14.38
CA ALA A 82 -2.31 1.02 15.53
C ALA A 82 -1.48 1.28 16.80
N ASP A 83 -0.44 0.49 17.06
CA ASP A 83 0.44 0.70 18.22
C ASP A 83 1.21 2.02 18.13
N ILE A 84 1.71 2.37 16.96
CA ILE A 84 2.39 3.65 16.71
C ILE A 84 1.41 4.82 16.91
N LYS A 85 0.22 4.75 16.31
CA LYS A 85 -0.82 5.78 16.50
C LYS A 85 -1.23 5.95 17.96
N LYS A 86 -1.34 4.86 18.71
CA LYS A 86 -1.66 4.88 20.13
C LYS A 86 -0.55 5.53 20.95
N HIS A 87 0.71 5.35 20.54
CA HIS A 87 1.85 5.91 21.26
C HIS A 87 2.02 7.41 20.97
N PHE A 88 2.05 7.81 19.70
CA PHE A 88 2.27 9.19 19.29
C PHE A 88 0.93 9.95 19.22
N THR A 89 0.55 10.59 20.31
CA THR A 89 -0.79 11.22 20.44
C THR A 89 -0.92 12.56 19.71
N ASN A 90 0.19 13.18 19.33
CA ASN A 90 0.23 14.46 18.59
C ASN A 90 0.95 14.29 17.24
N ALA A 91 0.64 13.21 16.52
CA ALA A 91 1.26 12.93 15.23
C ALA A 91 0.30 13.13 14.07
N ASN A 92 0.84 13.60 12.95
CA ASN A 92 0.18 13.63 11.65
C ASN A 92 0.71 12.49 10.78
N TYR A 93 -0.15 11.91 9.95
CA TYR A 93 0.17 10.78 9.08
C TYR A 93 -0.16 11.14 7.64
N ILE A 94 0.81 11.02 6.75
CA ILE A 94 0.68 11.23 5.31
C ILE A 94 1.11 9.93 4.64
N GLY A 95 0.25 9.34 3.82
CA GLY A 95 0.53 8.10 3.11
C GLY A 95 0.67 8.31 1.61
N PHE A 96 1.65 7.67 1.01
CA PHE A 96 1.83 7.57 -0.44
C PHE A 96 1.66 6.12 -0.88
N THR A 97 1.02 5.89 -2.03
CA THR A 97 0.89 4.56 -2.62
C THR A 97 0.56 4.62 -4.10
N GLY A 98 1.21 3.78 -4.89
CA GLY A 98 0.85 3.56 -6.29
C GLY A 98 -0.33 2.60 -6.49
N THR A 99 -0.70 1.81 -5.45
CA THR A 99 -1.74 0.78 -5.49
C THR A 99 -2.70 0.90 -4.31
N PRO A 100 -3.53 1.95 -4.24
CA PRO A 100 -4.47 2.13 -3.13
C PRO A 100 -5.53 1.01 -3.11
N ILE A 101 -5.94 0.64 -1.90
CA ILE A 101 -7.03 -0.29 -1.68
C ILE A 101 -8.33 0.51 -1.65
N PHE A 102 -9.22 0.24 -2.59
CA PHE A 102 -10.56 0.81 -2.70
C PHE A 102 -11.62 -0.18 -2.18
N GLU A 103 -12.90 0.24 -2.19
CA GLU A 103 -14.03 -0.61 -1.82
C GLU A 103 -14.07 -1.94 -2.60
N ALA A 104 -13.76 -1.87 -3.92
CA ALA A 104 -13.85 -3.02 -4.83
C ALA A 104 -12.74 -4.07 -4.61
N ASN A 105 -11.64 -3.71 -3.93
CA ASN A 105 -10.49 -4.59 -3.73
C ASN A 105 -10.05 -4.65 -2.26
N LYS A 106 -11.00 -4.53 -1.33
CA LYS A 106 -10.75 -4.68 0.11
C LYS A 106 -10.15 -6.04 0.43
N GLY A 107 -9.11 -6.01 1.28
CA GLY A 107 -8.53 -7.23 1.82
C GLY A 107 -9.40 -7.87 2.92
N ALA A 108 -8.91 -8.95 3.50
CA ALA A 108 -9.61 -9.70 4.55
C ALA A 108 -9.96 -8.87 5.80
N ASP A 109 -9.27 -7.75 6.04
CA ASP A 109 -9.54 -6.83 7.14
C ASP A 109 -10.67 -5.81 6.84
N GLY A 110 -11.21 -5.83 5.64
CA GLY A 110 -12.36 -5.03 5.21
C GLY A 110 -12.11 -3.52 5.13
N ARG A 111 -10.85 -3.06 5.21
CA ARG A 111 -10.50 -1.64 5.20
C ARG A 111 -9.94 -1.18 3.88
N THR A 112 -10.26 0.05 3.50
CA THR A 112 -9.62 0.77 2.40
C THR A 112 -8.35 1.49 2.88
N THR A 113 -7.52 1.95 1.94
CA THR A 113 -6.37 2.82 2.28
C THR A 113 -6.86 4.11 2.96
N ALA A 114 -7.99 4.67 2.52
CA ALA A 114 -8.60 5.84 3.13
C ALA A 114 -8.99 5.60 4.60
N ASP A 115 -9.59 4.45 4.93
CA ASP A 115 -9.97 4.11 6.31
C ASP A 115 -8.79 4.08 7.27
N ILE A 116 -7.62 3.67 6.79
CA ILE A 116 -6.39 3.61 7.60
C ILE A 116 -5.92 5.02 8.00
N PHE A 117 -6.05 5.98 7.09
CA PHE A 117 -5.54 7.35 7.29
C PHE A 117 -6.58 8.32 7.83
N ASN A 118 -7.84 8.13 7.55
CA ASN A 118 -8.86 9.16 7.72
C ASN A 118 -9.79 9.00 8.94
N ALA A 119 -9.75 7.92 9.68
CA ALA A 119 -10.58 7.75 10.88
C ALA A 119 -12.05 8.24 10.72
N GLY A 120 -12.66 8.00 9.57
CA GLY A 120 -14.05 8.33 9.28
C GLY A 120 -14.32 9.73 8.71
N LYS A 121 -13.30 10.48 8.29
CA LYS A 121 -13.50 11.75 7.57
C LYS A 121 -13.67 11.50 6.08
N ILE A 122 -14.60 12.20 5.47
CA ILE A 122 -14.81 12.20 4.02
C ILE A 122 -13.57 12.82 3.35
N ASP A 123 -13.07 12.20 2.29
CA ASP A 123 -11.95 12.69 1.49
C ASP A 123 -10.55 12.66 2.15
N ALA A 124 -10.07 11.45 2.45
CA ALA A 124 -8.69 11.25 2.89
C ALA A 124 -7.65 11.34 1.75
N CYS A 125 -8.10 11.24 0.50
CA CYS A 125 -7.21 11.28 -0.63
C CYS A 125 -6.90 12.72 -1.03
N LEU A 126 -5.74 13.22 -0.62
CA LEU A 126 -5.32 14.59 -0.89
C LEU A 126 -4.99 14.85 -2.36
N HIS A 127 -4.47 13.83 -3.05
CA HIS A 127 -4.07 13.92 -4.45
C HIS A 127 -4.18 12.56 -5.13
N LYS A 128 -4.62 12.54 -6.39
CA LYS A 128 -4.66 11.37 -7.26
C LYS A 128 -3.92 11.67 -8.55
N TYR A 129 -2.99 10.82 -8.92
CA TYR A 129 -2.31 10.81 -10.20
C TYR A 129 -2.45 9.42 -10.79
N MET A 130 -3.43 9.26 -11.66
CA MET A 130 -3.78 7.95 -12.20
C MET A 130 -2.94 7.64 -13.44
N ILE A 131 -2.85 6.36 -13.80
CA ILE A 131 -2.09 5.92 -14.98
C ILE A 131 -2.55 6.62 -16.27
N LYS A 132 -3.85 6.94 -16.38
CA LYS A 132 -4.38 7.72 -17.51
C LYS A 132 -3.80 9.13 -17.58
N ASP A 133 -3.57 9.75 -16.41
CA ASP A 133 -3.02 11.10 -16.31
C ASP A 133 -1.52 11.06 -16.66
N ALA A 134 -0.82 10.04 -16.16
CA ALA A 134 0.59 9.81 -16.48
C ALA A 134 0.84 9.51 -17.98
N ILE A 135 -0.09 8.81 -18.64
CA ILE A 135 -0.05 8.59 -20.08
C ILE A 135 -0.31 9.90 -20.84
N ALA A 136 -1.26 10.71 -20.39
CA ALA A 136 -1.57 12.01 -21.01
C ALA A 136 -0.39 12.97 -20.90
N ASP A 137 0.32 12.97 -19.77
CA ASP A 137 1.51 13.78 -19.53
C ASP A 137 2.79 13.20 -20.19
N GLY A 138 2.72 12.04 -20.83
CA GLY A 138 3.86 11.40 -21.46
C GLY A 138 4.87 10.75 -20.49
N ASN A 139 4.54 10.66 -19.21
CA ASN A 139 5.38 10.03 -18.19
C ASN A 139 5.33 8.50 -18.22
N VAL A 140 4.28 7.92 -18.81
CA VAL A 140 4.09 6.49 -19.02
C VAL A 140 3.71 6.23 -20.46
N LEU A 141 4.30 5.20 -21.06
CA LEU A 141 3.93 4.78 -22.42
C LEU A 141 2.52 4.18 -22.43
N ARG A 142 1.82 4.41 -23.54
CA ARG A 142 0.54 3.75 -23.79
C ARG A 142 0.76 2.25 -23.88
N PHE A 143 -0.17 1.48 -23.32
CA PHE A 143 -0.19 0.02 -23.42
C PHE A 143 -1.58 -0.45 -23.84
N SER A 144 -1.62 -1.62 -24.47
CA SER A 144 -2.83 -2.38 -24.71
C SER A 144 -2.88 -3.56 -23.76
N VAL A 145 -4.07 -3.90 -23.29
CA VAL A 145 -4.29 -5.10 -22.47
C VAL A 145 -4.95 -6.14 -23.37
N GLU A 146 -4.25 -7.22 -23.64
CA GLU A 146 -4.82 -8.40 -24.29
C GLU A 146 -5.14 -9.44 -23.22
N TYR A 147 -6.41 -9.81 -23.14
CA TYR A 147 -6.83 -10.90 -22.27
C TYR A 147 -6.68 -12.20 -23.03
N GLN A 148 -5.61 -12.94 -22.74
CA GLN A 148 -5.53 -14.34 -23.19
C GLN A 148 -6.29 -15.21 -22.18
N ARG A 149 -7.43 -15.74 -22.60
CA ARG A 149 -8.14 -16.72 -21.80
C ARG A 149 -7.37 -18.04 -21.88
N THR A 150 -6.69 -18.41 -20.83
CA THR A 150 -6.28 -19.80 -20.60
C THR A 150 -7.51 -20.53 -20.09
N ILE A 151 -8.46 -20.79 -21.00
CA ILE A 151 -9.64 -21.51 -20.61
C ILE A 151 -9.24 -22.96 -20.36
N TRP A 152 -9.61 -23.36 -19.26
CA TRP A 152 -9.85 -24.65 -18.70
C TRP A 152 -10.48 -25.58 -19.74
N ALA A 153 -9.64 -26.10 -20.65
CA ALA A 153 -10.07 -27.06 -21.68
C ALA A 153 -10.88 -28.21 -21.07
N ASN A 154 -10.58 -28.57 -19.80
CA ASN A 154 -11.27 -29.62 -19.08
C ASN A 154 -12.74 -29.32 -18.73
N LYS A 155 -13.09 -28.08 -18.39
CA LYS A 155 -14.48 -27.71 -18.09
C LYS A 155 -15.33 -27.63 -19.36
N ILE A 156 -14.72 -27.20 -20.47
CA ILE A 156 -15.39 -27.08 -21.75
C ILE A 156 -15.61 -28.44 -22.38
N SER A 157 -14.62 -29.33 -22.31
CA SER A 157 -14.76 -30.69 -22.83
C SER A 157 -15.85 -31.49 -22.11
N HIS A 158 -16.07 -31.26 -20.82
CA HIS A 158 -17.15 -31.88 -20.06
C HIS A 158 -18.56 -31.43 -20.47
N LYS A 159 -18.72 -30.22 -21.03
CA LYS A 159 -20.00 -29.70 -21.53
C LYS A 159 -20.14 -29.79 -23.05
N GLY A 160 -19.16 -30.37 -23.75
CA GLY A 160 -19.18 -30.50 -25.20
C GLY A 160 -19.07 -29.20 -25.99
N ILE A 161 -18.61 -28.14 -25.37
CA ILE A 161 -18.50 -26.82 -25.98
C ILE A 161 -17.09 -26.66 -26.56
N ASN A 162 -16.99 -26.23 -27.82
CA ASN A 162 -15.72 -25.95 -28.45
C ASN A 162 -15.15 -24.60 -27.87
N PRO A 163 -13.92 -24.61 -27.33
CA PRO A 163 -13.27 -23.41 -26.75
C PRO A 163 -13.23 -22.19 -27.68
N GLU A 164 -13.09 -22.42 -28.97
CA GLU A 164 -12.99 -21.35 -29.98
C GLU A 164 -14.26 -20.49 -30.09
N TYR A 165 -15.40 -20.95 -29.58
CA TYR A 165 -16.68 -20.27 -29.73
C TYR A 165 -17.21 -19.63 -28.46
N ILE A 166 -16.54 -19.78 -27.33
CA ILE A 166 -16.99 -19.22 -26.04
C ILE A 166 -17.01 -17.69 -26.04
N ASP A 167 -16.13 -17.08 -26.82
CA ASP A 167 -16.08 -15.63 -26.97
C ASP A 167 -17.06 -15.05 -27.97
N ASN A 168 -17.86 -15.94 -28.61
CA ASN A 168 -18.91 -15.53 -29.54
C ASN A 168 -20.25 -15.42 -28.80
N PRO A 169 -20.77 -14.21 -28.51
CA PRO A 169 -22.03 -14.02 -27.78
C PRO A 169 -23.23 -14.60 -28.49
N GLU A 170 -23.15 -14.76 -29.82
CA GLU A 170 -24.19 -15.34 -30.64
C GLU A 170 -24.19 -16.87 -30.54
N TYR A 171 -23.02 -17.48 -30.53
CA TYR A 171 -22.85 -18.91 -30.28
C TYR A 171 -23.32 -19.28 -28.87
N CYS A 172 -22.96 -18.51 -27.87
CA CYS A 172 -23.39 -18.74 -26.48
C CYS A 172 -24.91 -18.67 -26.35
N ARG A 173 -25.56 -17.68 -26.99
CA ARG A 173 -27.02 -17.58 -27.03
C ARG A 173 -27.70 -18.74 -27.73
N GLN A 174 -27.18 -19.17 -28.91
CA GLN A 174 -27.74 -20.30 -29.68
C GLN A 174 -27.63 -21.62 -28.94
N HIS A 175 -26.62 -21.78 -28.08
CA HIS A 175 -26.37 -23.03 -27.35
C HIS A 175 -26.77 -22.95 -25.86
N ASN A 176 -27.49 -21.89 -25.49
CA ASN A 176 -27.99 -21.68 -24.12
C ASN A 176 -26.88 -21.76 -23.04
N ILE A 177 -25.70 -21.17 -23.37
CA ILE A 177 -24.53 -21.13 -22.51
C ILE A 177 -24.59 -19.84 -21.69
N ASP A 178 -24.74 -19.98 -20.37
CA ASP A 178 -24.54 -18.82 -19.47
C ASP A 178 -23.04 -18.64 -19.18
N ILE A 179 -22.49 -17.58 -19.76
CA ILE A 179 -21.07 -17.23 -19.58
C ILE A 179 -20.76 -16.99 -18.10
N ASN A 180 -21.70 -16.47 -17.31
CA ASN A 180 -21.49 -16.19 -15.90
C ASN A 180 -21.41 -17.47 -15.06
N GLU A 181 -22.13 -18.53 -15.42
CA GLU A 181 -22.00 -19.83 -14.75
C GLU A 181 -20.64 -20.51 -14.99
N LEU A 182 -19.96 -20.18 -16.10
CA LEU A 182 -18.65 -20.75 -16.41
C LEU A 182 -17.52 -20.14 -15.56
N TYR A 183 -17.77 -19.00 -14.89
CA TYR A 183 -16.78 -18.22 -14.14
C TYR A 183 -17.05 -18.15 -12.63
N GLN A 184 -18.06 -18.87 -12.11
CA GLN A 184 -18.46 -18.81 -10.69
C GLN A 184 -17.67 -19.73 -9.75
N ASP A 185 -16.70 -20.49 -10.24
CA ASP A 185 -15.93 -21.44 -9.42
C ASP A 185 -14.45 -21.02 -9.29
N GLU A 186 -14.19 -19.85 -8.70
CA GLU A 186 -12.92 -19.52 -8.06
C GLU A 186 -13.12 -19.09 -6.61
#